data_b7b2bbdc3b117f6d17f8940e1854e308
#
_entry.id   b7b2bbdc3b117f6d17f8940e1854e308
#
_cell.length_a   1.000
_cell.length_b   1.000
_cell.length_c   1.000
_cell.angle_alpha   90.00
_cell.angle_beta   90.00
_cell.angle_gamma   90.00
#
_symmetry.space_group_name_H-M   'P 1'
#
loop_
_entity.id
_entity.type
_entity.pdbx_description
1 polymer ?
#
loop_
_entity_poly.entity_id
_entity_poly.type
_entity_poly.pdbx_seq_one_letter_code
_entity_poly.pdbx_strand_id
1 'polypeptide(L)'
;MNKLRKVTLSFILSLLLITGVMPAGTTYSPVVSVEAAVSKKQTAKFVKAVDGDTAKLSVKGRTYTFRFLAVDTPETVKPNTPVAFMGKRASDYTKSELKKAKKIQIQYDGNKTDKYGRKLAWIWVDGKLLQDKLVKKGYARVYYIYGKYKYTDTLKTSERKAKKKKLGIWKNYSAAFPD
;
A
#
# COMPACT_ATOMS: atom_id res chain seq x y z
N MET A 1 27.89 -13.51 45.12
CA MET A 1 29.03 -12.94 44.41
C MET A 1 29.16 -13.63 43.06
N ASN A 2 28.62 -13.09 41.96
CA ASN A 2 28.93 -13.56 40.65
C ASN A 2 28.94 -12.36 39.69
N LYS A 3 30.13 -12.13 39.08
CA LYS A 3 30.50 -10.98 38.26
C LYS A 3 29.84 -11.06 36.87
N LEU A 4 29.08 -10.01 36.50
CA LEU A 4 28.69 -9.77 35.10
C LEU A 4 29.95 -9.46 34.26
N ARG A 5 30.22 -10.29 33.26
CA ARG A 5 31.21 -9.99 32.21
C ARG A 5 30.55 -9.12 31.14
N LYS A 6 31.00 -7.88 31.02
CA LYS A 6 30.71 -6.99 29.89
C LYS A 6 31.50 -7.48 28.67
N VAL A 7 30.83 -7.89 27.62
CA VAL A 7 31.45 -8.18 26.31
C VAL A 7 31.42 -6.87 25.52
N THR A 8 32.56 -6.24 25.41
CA THR A 8 32.83 -5.11 24.51
C THR A 8 33.14 -5.66 23.13
N LEU A 9 32.22 -5.48 22.17
CA LEU A 9 32.43 -5.81 20.76
C LEU A 9 33.23 -4.69 20.12
N SER A 10 34.55 -4.93 19.93
CA SER A 10 35.46 -4.02 19.22
C SER A 10 35.30 -4.22 17.71
N PHE A 11 34.73 -3.22 17.03
CA PHE A 11 34.76 -3.17 15.56
C PHE A 11 36.12 -2.69 15.09
N ILE A 12 36.94 -3.60 14.57
CA ILE A 12 38.17 -3.31 13.84
C ILE A 12 37.77 -2.90 12.43
N LEU A 13 37.85 -1.56 12.17
CA LEU A 13 37.71 -1.00 10.83
C LEU A 13 39.04 -1.19 10.09
N SER A 14 39.20 -2.24 9.28
CA SER A 14 40.35 -2.41 8.41
C SER A 14 40.27 -1.45 7.22
N LEU A 15 41.01 -0.37 7.27
CA LEU A 15 41.22 0.61 6.20
C LEU A 15 42.16 -0.01 5.15
N LEU A 16 41.60 -0.56 4.05
CA LEU A 16 42.37 -1.01 2.89
C LEU A 16 42.75 0.25 2.05
N LEU A 17 43.98 0.73 2.16
CA LEU A 17 44.55 1.75 1.27
C LEU A 17 44.86 1.13 -0.10
N ILE A 18 43.93 1.24 -1.05
CA ILE A 18 44.18 0.97 -2.46
C ILE A 18 44.67 2.28 -3.08
N THR A 19 46.00 2.36 -3.31
CA THR A 19 46.61 3.44 -4.10
C THR A 19 46.38 3.16 -5.59
N GLY A 20 45.17 3.44 -6.08
CA GLY A 20 44.86 3.45 -7.51
C GLY A 20 44.93 4.89 -8.02
N VAL A 21 45.84 5.16 -8.96
CA VAL A 21 45.91 6.43 -9.71
C VAL A 21 44.60 6.56 -10.49
N MET A 22 43.70 7.47 -10.05
CA MET A 22 42.45 7.79 -10.77
C MET A 22 42.73 8.83 -11.83
N PRO A 23 42.22 8.67 -13.09
CA PRO A 23 42.27 9.73 -14.09
C PRO A 23 41.49 10.94 -13.61
N ALA A 24 42.11 12.12 -13.64
CA ALA A 24 41.46 13.38 -13.30
C ALA A 24 40.29 13.65 -14.27
N GLY A 25 39.06 13.73 -13.73
CA GLY A 25 37.90 14.18 -14.52
C GLY A 25 36.54 13.48 -14.28
N THR A 26 36.49 12.43 -13.47
CA THR A 26 35.17 11.79 -13.18
C THR A 26 34.62 12.29 -11.85
N THR A 27 33.80 13.34 -11.89
CA THR A 27 32.97 13.73 -10.74
C THR A 27 31.87 12.70 -10.58
N TYR A 28 32.07 11.74 -9.69
CA TYR A 28 31.00 10.85 -9.22
C TYR A 28 30.05 11.68 -8.34
N SER A 29 28.97 12.17 -8.92
CA SER A 29 27.84 12.63 -8.12
C SER A 29 27.12 11.40 -7.56
N PRO A 30 27.08 11.19 -6.24
CA PRO A 30 26.29 10.12 -5.68
C PRO A 30 24.84 10.39 -6.04
N VAL A 31 24.22 9.53 -6.87
CA VAL A 31 22.78 9.54 -7.07
C VAL A 31 22.15 9.10 -5.76
N VAL A 32 21.87 10.07 -4.90
CA VAL A 32 21.07 9.83 -3.69
C VAL A 32 19.66 9.60 -4.19
N SER A 33 19.28 8.33 -4.38
CA SER A 33 17.90 7.96 -4.56
C SER A 33 17.17 8.31 -3.27
N VAL A 34 16.50 9.46 -3.25
CA VAL A 34 15.59 9.83 -2.17
C VAL A 34 14.40 8.87 -2.24
N GLU A 35 14.53 7.75 -1.54
CA GLU A 35 13.39 6.84 -1.32
C GLU A 35 12.33 7.67 -0.57
N ALA A 36 11.19 7.91 -1.21
CA ALA A 36 10.14 8.73 -0.63
C ALA A 36 9.68 8.10 0.69
N ALA A 37 10.08 8.71 1.79
CA ALA A 37 9.80 8.18 3.13
C ALA A 37 8.29 8.08 3.36
N VAL A 38 7.85 6.93 3.85
CA VAL A 38 6.45 6.70 4.24
C VAL A 38 6.06 7.71 5.31
N SER A 39 4.97 8.44 5.08
CA SER A 39 4.52 9.49 6.00
C SER A 39 4.02 8.93 7.34
N LYS A 40 3.94 9.79 8.35
CA LYS A 40 3.20 9.47 9.58
C LYS A 40 1.72 9.27 9.26
N LYS A 41 1.05 8.36 10.01
CA LYS A 41 -0.39 8.15 9.87
C LYS A 41 -1.16 9.40 10.32
N GLN A 42 -2.19 9.79 9.55
CA GLN A 42 -3.07 10.91 9.85
C GLN A 42 -4.50 10.40 10.06
N THR A 43 -5.17 10.90 11.09
CA THR A 43 -6.57 10.55 11.37
C THR A 43 -7.48 11.06 10.24
N ALA A 44 -8.43 10.22 9.85
CA ALA A 44 -9.45 10.54 8.86
C ALA A 44 -10.84 10.16 9.37
N LYS A 45 -11.88 10.76 8.79
CA LYS A 45 -13.29 10.42 9.03
C LYS A 45 -13.90 9.87 7.75
N PHE A 46 -14.72 8.84 7.86
CA PHE A 46 -15.45 8.30 6.73
C PHE A 46 -16.53 9.27 6.25
N VAL A 47 -16.62 9.48 4.94
CA VAL A 47 -17.66 10.29 4.29
C VAL A 47 -18.52 9.39 3.40
N LYS A 48 -17.91 8.70 2.41
CA LYS A 48 -18.65 7.87 1.45
C LYS A 48 -17.70 6.84 0.81
N ALA A 49 -18.13 5.60 0.66
CA ALA A 49 -17.48 4.64 -0.25
C ALA A 49 -17.88 5.00 -1.69
N VAL A 50 -16.94 4.88 -2.62
CA VAL A 50 -17.17 5.04 -4.07
C VAL A 50 -17.28 3.64 -4.70
N ASP A 51 -16.25 2.83 -4.49
CA ASP A 51 -16.17 1.42 -4.90
C ASP A 51 -15.32 0.60 -3.90
N GLY A 52 -14.77 -0.53 -4.32
CA GLY A 52 -14.00 -1.42 -3.45
C GLY A 52 -12.65 -0.86 -3.03
N ASP A 53 -12.01 0.00 -3.82
CA ASP A 53 -10.67 0.55 -3.57
C ASP A 53 -10.61 2.09 -3.60
N THR A 54 -11.77 2.71 -3.58
CA THR A 54 -11.89 4.18 -3.60
C THR A 54 -12.94 4.65 -2.61
N ALA A 55 -12.59 5.63 -1.77
CA ALA A 55 -13.51 6.23 -0.81
C ALA A 55 -13.28 7.74 -0.64
N LYS A 56 -14.32 8.47 -0.26
CA LYS A 56 -14.21 9.86 0.22
C LYS A 56 -13.98 9.84 1.72
N LEU A 57 -12.89 10.46 2.15
CA LEU A 57 -12.52 10.61 3.57
C LEU A 57 -12.25 12.08 3.86
N SER A 58 -12.59 12.53 5.07
CA SER A 58 -12.23 13.84 5.57
C SER A 58 -10.96 13.78 6.39
N VAL A 59 -9.97 14.59 6.04
CA VAL A 59 -8.69 14.74 6.74
C VAL A 59 -8.52 16.22 7.09
N LYS A 60 -8.32 16.53 8.38
CA LYS A 60 -8.21 17.93 8.87
C LYS A 60 -9.36 18.83 8.39
N GLY A 61 -10.60 18.31 8.42
CA GLY A 61 -11.81 19.04 8.04
C GLY A 61 -12.08 19.14 6.52
N ARG A 62 -11.16 18.69 5.65
CA ARG A 62 -11.34 18.72 4.19
C ARG A 62 -11.60 17.31 3.64
N THR A 63 -12.58 17.20 2.75
CA THR A 63 -12.94 15.91 2.10
C THR A 63 -12.14 15.73 0.82
N TYR A 64 -11.54 14.54 0.67
CA TYR A 64 -10.80 14.11 -0.52
C TYR A 64 -11.27 12.74 -0.98
N THR A 65 -11.16 12.47 -2.27
CA THR A 65 -11.29 11.11 -2.82
C THR A 65 -9.93 10.42 -2.70
N PHE A 66 -9.91 9.26 -2.04
CA PHE A 66 -8.73 8.42 -1.87
C PHE A 66 -8.84 7.18 -2.75
N ARG A 67 -7.86 6.95 -3.61
CA ARG A 67 -7.59 5.69 -4.29
C ARG A 67 -6.58 4.91 -3.45
N PHE A 68 -6.92 3.69 -3.10
CA PHE A 68 -6.09 2.87 -2.21
C PHE A 68 -4.86 2.36 -2.97
N LEU A 69 -3.67 2.52 -2.37
CA LEU A 69 -2.39 2.13 -2.97
C LEU A 69 -2.30 0.62 -3.21
N ALA A 70 -1.68 0.26 -4.32
CA ALA A 70 -1.23 -1.09 -4.66
C ALA A 70 -2.32 -2.18 -4.69
N VAL A 71 -3.59 -1.81 -4.79
CA VAL A 71 -4.70 -2.76 -4.95
C VAL A 71 -5.64 -2.32 -6.07
N ASP A 72 -6.35 -3.29 -6.63
CA ASP A 72 -7.37 -3.08 -7.64
C ASP A 72 -8.54 -4.03 -7.36
N THR A 73 -9.76 -3.47 -7.29
CA THR A 73 -10.99 -4.24 -7.10
C THR A 73 -11.79 -4.30 -8.40
N PRO A 74 -12.64 -5.32 -8.58
CA PRO A 74 -13.50 -5.37 -9.76
C PRO A 74 -14.41 -4.13 -9.85
N GLU A 75 -14.61 -3.66 -11.07
CA GLU A 75 -15.31 -2.40 -11.36
C GLU A 75 -16.79 -2.43 -10.98
N THR A 76 -17.29 -1.33 -10.40
CA THR A 76 -18.70 -1.19 -10.01
C THR A 76 -19.36 0.09 -10.50
N VAL A 77 -18.56 1.09 -10.89
CA VAL A 77 -19.08 2.46 -11.16
C VAL A 77 -18.72 3.00 -12.53
N LYS A 78 -18.06 2.20 -13.38
CA LYS A 78 -17.74 2.61 -14.75
C LYS A 78 -19.04 2.74 -15.57
N PRO A 79 -19.33 3.92 -16.14
CA PRO A 79 -20.52 4.13 -16.96
C PRO A 79 -20.65 3.08 -18.08
N ASN A 80 -21.86 2.64 -18.36
CA ASN A 80 -22.20 1.68 -19.44
C ASN A 80 -21.44 0.33 -19.35
N THR A 81 -20.99 -0.04 -18.16
CA THR A 81 -20.30 -1.31 -17.93
C THR A 81 -21.05 -2.09 -16.85
N PRO A 82 -21.39 -3.36 -17.07
CA PRO A 82 -21.97 -4.20 -16.02
C PRO A 82 -21.06 -4.28 -14.81
N VAL A 83 -21.67 -4.42 -13.63
CA VAL A 83 -20.89 -4.64 -12.39
C VAL A 83 -20.11 -5.95 -12.52
N ALA A 84 -18.80 -5.87 -12.42
CA ALA A 84 -17.91 -7.01 -12.56
C ALA A 84 -18.11 -8.03 -11.42
N PHE A 85 -17.79 -9.30 -11.70
CA PHE A 85 -17.84 -10.38 -10.72
C PHE A 85 -17.08 -9.98 -9.44
N MET A 86 -17.70 -10.15 -8.28
CA MET A 86 -17.20 -9.73 -6.96
C MET A 86 -17.12 -8.21 -6.74
N GLY A 87 -17.36 -7.34 -7.71
CA GLY A 87 -17.27 -5.89 -7.55
C GLY A 87 -18.15 -5.36 -6.42
N LYS A 88 -19.45 -5.72 -6.45
CA LYS A 88 -20.38 -5.33 -5.38
C LYS A 88 -19.94 -5.80 -4.00
N ARG A 89 -19.41 -7.02 -3.88
CA ARG A 89 -18.92 -7.56 -2.59
C ARG A 89 -17.68 -6.82 -2.10
N ALA A 90 -16.76 -6.44 -2.98
CA ALA A 90 -15.59 -5.63 -2.63
C ALA A 90 -16.02 -4.23 -2.14
N SER A 91 -16.93 -3.57 -2.85
CA SER A 91 -17.47 -2.26 -2.50
C SER A 91 -18.24 -2.30 -1.16
N ASP A 92 -19.14 -3.25 -0.97
CA ASP A 92 -19.89 -3.43 0.28
C ASP A 92 -18.97 -3.71 1.47
N TYR A 93 -17.93 -4.51 1.26
CA TYR A 93 -16.93 -4.78 2.29
C TYR A 93 -16.17 -3.52 2.71
N THR A 94 -15.65 -2.76 1.74
CA THR A 94 -14.97 -1.47 2.01
C THR A 94 -15.88 -0.50 2.76
N LYS A 95 -17.13 -0.34 2.29
CA LYS A 95 -18.13 0.50 2.96
C LYS A 95 -18.38 0.06 4.40
N SER A 96 -18.56 -1.24 4.63
CA SER A 96 -18.81 -1.80 5.96
C SER A 96 -17.62 -1.57 6.91
N GLU A 97 -16.39 -1.85 6.44
CA GLU A 97 -15.18 -1.66 7.24
C GLU A 97 -15.00 -0.20 7.65
N LEU A 98 -15.16 0.73 6.70
CA LEU A 98 -15.00 2.16 6.98
C LEU A 98 -16.14 2.73 7.84
N LYS A 99 -17.38 2.27 7.65
CA LYS A 99 -18.54 2.74 8.42
C LYS A 99 -18.49 2.28 9.88
N LYS A 100 -18.01 1.07 10.15
CA LYS A 100 -17.94 0.47 11.50
C LYS A 100 -16.66 0.82 12.25
N ALA A 101 -15.68 1.43 11.59
CA ALA A 101 -14.39 1.74 12.17
C ALA A 101 -14.51 2.70 13.37
N LYS A 102 -13.86 2.36 14.47
CA LYS A 102 -13.65 3.27 15.60
C LYS A 102 -12.56 4.30 15.26
N LYS A 103 -11.57 3.91 14.47
CA LYS A 103 -10.46 4.76 14.06
C LYS A 103 -10.06 4.49 12.61
N ILE A 104 -10.10 5.54 11.78
CA ILE A 104 -9.58 5.50 10.41
C ILE A 104 -8.34 6.39 10.36
N GLN A 105 -7.29 5.91 9.69
CA GLN A 105 -6.09 6.69 9.41
C GLN A 105 -5.66 6.49 7.95
N ILE A 106 -5.09 7.53 7.37
CA ILE A 106 -4.41 7.48 6.07
C ILE A 106 -2.91 7.59 6.26
N GLN A 107 -2.16 7.01 5.33
CA GLN A 107 -0.70 7.09 5.31
C GLN A 107 -0.22 7.20 3.87
N TYR A 108 0.46 8.28 3.54
CA TYR A 108 1.04 8.45 2.21
C TYR A 108 2.33 7.66 2.07
N ASP A 109 2.59 7.19 0.84
CA ASP A 109 3.77 6.43 0.46
C ASP A 109 4.06 6.72 -1.02
N GLY A 110 5.12 7.43 -1.32
CA GLY A 110 5.40 7.94 -2.67
C GLY A 110 4.51 9.11 -3.07
N ASN A 111 4.05 9.11 -4.32
CA ASN A 111 3.19 10.15 -4.88
C ASN A 111 1.86 10.25 -4.13
N LYS A 112 1.51 11.47 -3.74
CA LYS A 112 0.30 11.73 -2.94
C LYS A 112 -0.97 11.87 -3.76
N THR A 113 -0.87 12.04 -5.08
CA THR A 113 -2.03 12.34 -5.94
C THR A 113 -1.81 11.71 -7.32
N ASP A 114 -2.86 11.14 -7.90
CA ASP A 114 -2.84 10.63 -9.27
C ASP A 114 -3.25 11.72 -10.28
N LYS A 115 -3.20 11.35 -11.58
CA LYS A 115 -3.57 12.26 -12.68
C LYS A 115 -5.03 12.71 -12.69
N TYR A 116 -5.90 12.05 -11.93
CA TYR A 116 -7.30 12.40 -11.78
C TYR A 116 -7.58 13.22 -10.51
N GLY A 117 -6.54 13.65 -9.78
CA GLY A 117 -6.66 14.43 -8.55
C GLY A 117 -7.03 13.62 -7.30
N ARG A 118 -7.12 12.27 -7.40
CA ARG A 118 -7.40 11.42 -6.25
C ARG A 118 -6.15 11.31 -5.38
N LYS A 119 -6.32 11.30 -4.05
CA LYS A 119 -5.22 11.07 -3.11
C LYS A 119 -4.85 9.60 -3.07
N LEU A 120 -3.56 9.29 -3.11
CA LEU A 120 -3.01 7.94 -3.06
C LEU A 120 -2.53 7.63 -1.64
N ALA A 121 -3.12 6.65 -0.97
CA ALA A 121 -2.76 6.34 0.41
C ALA A 121 -3.02 4.88 0.80
N TRP A 122 -2.32 4.45 1.83
CA TRP A 122 -2.66 3.31 2.66
C TRP A 122 -3.78 3.70 3.61
N ILE A 123 -4.80 2.85 3.73
CA ILE A 123 -5.95 3.07 4.61
C ILE A 123 -5.90 2.10 5.78
N TRP A 124 -5.92 2.63 6.99
CA TRP A 124 -5.88 1.88 8.22
C TRP A 124 -7.24 1.95 8.92
N VAL A 125 -7.79 0.81 9.26
CA VAL A 125 -9.05 0.65 9.97
C VAL A 125 -8.78 -0.11 11.26
N ASP A 126 -8.96 0.55 12.40
CA ASP A 126 -8.71 -0.02 13.72
C ASP A 126 -7.34 -0.71 13.83
N GLY A 127 -6.30 -0.04 13.33
CA GLY A 127 -4.92 -0.51 13.33
C GLY A 127 -4.56 -1.54 12.27
N LYS A 128 -5.51 -2.00 11.44
CA LYS A 128 -5.29 -2.99 10.37
C LYS A 128 -5.34 -2.34 8.99
N LEU A 129 -4.46 -2.76 8.09
CA LEU A 129 -4.39 -2.26 6.71
C LEU A 129 -5.61 -2.76 5.91
N LEU A 130 -6.47 -1.85 5.41
CA LEU A 130 -7.68 -2.21 4.69
C LEU A 130 -7.36 -2.93 3.36
N GLN A 131 -6.31 -2.50 2.66
CA GLN A 131 -5.83 -3.16 1.45
C GLN A 131 -5.50 -4.64 1.70
N ASP A 132 -4.80 -4.94 2.80
CA ASP A 132 -4.48 -6.32 3.15
C ASP A 132 -5.72 -7.15 3.51
N LYS A 133 -6.71 -6.53 4.17
CA LYS A 133 -8.00 -7.17 4.45
C LYS A 133 -8.75 -7.53 3.16
N LEU A 134 -8.77 -6.63 2.17
CA LEU A 134 -9.37 -6.86 0.84
C LEU A 134 -8.68 -8.00 0.11
N VAL A 135 -7.35 -7.96 0.03
CA VAL A 135 -6.54 -8.98 -0.66
C VAL A 135 -6.69 -10.35 -0.01
N LYS A 136 -6.66 -10.44 1.32
CA LYS A 136 -6.85 -11.69 2.08
C LYS A 136 -8.19 -12.36 1.80
N LYS A 137 -9.23 -11.56 1.57
CA LYS A 137 -10.57 -12.08 1.23
C LYS A 137 -10.74 -12.41 -0.25
N GLY A 138 -9.75 -12.08 -1.08
CA GLY A 138 -9.86 -12.18 -2.53
C GLY A 138 -10.85 -11.17 -3.11
N TYR A 139 -10.98 -9.98 -2.52
CA TYR A 139 -11.81 -8.89 -3.03
C TYR A 139 -11.02 -7.89 -3.85
N ALA A 140 -9.69 -7.94 -3.78
CA ALA A 140 -8.77 -7.14 -4.58
C ALA A 140 -7.59 -7.98 -5.07
N ARG A 141 -7.04 -7.60 -6.23
CA ARG A 141 -5.70 -8.01 -6.68
C ARG A 141 -4.66 -6.98 -6.26
N VAL A 142 -3.41 -7.40 -6.19
CA VAL A 142 -2.27 -6.48 -6.02
C VAL A 142 -1.92 -5.92 -7.40
N TYR A 143 -2.10 -4.61 -7.58
CA TYR A 143 -1.95 -3.95 -8.88
C TYR A 143 -1.56 -2.48 -8.72
N TYR A 144 -1.24 -1.77 -9.83
CA TYR A 144 -0.86 -0.35 -9.81
C TYR A 144 0.33 -0.03 -8.87
N ILE A 145 1.40 -0.84 -9.01
CA ILE A 145 2.65 -0.64 -8.27
C ILE A 145 3.60 0.20 -9.14
N TYR A 146 3.68 1.50 -8.86
CA TYR A 146 4.51 2.44 -9.62
C TYR A 146 5.83 2.78 -8.91
N GLY A 147 6.17 2.06 -7.85
CA GLY A 147 7.38 2.28 -7.07
C GLY A 147 7.52 1.27 -5.93
N LYS A 148 8.54 1.49 -5.10
CA LYS A 148 8.78 0.66 -3.92
C LYS A 148 7.90 1.12 -2.77
N TYR A 149 6.74 0.49 -2.61
CA TYR A 149 5.82 0.81 -1.52
C TYR A 149 6.02 -0.14 -0.33
N LYS A 150 5.93 0.42 0.89
CA LYS A 150 6.24 -0.26 2.16
C LYS A 150 5.50 -1.58 2.37
N TYR A 151 4.23 -1.67 1.97
CA TYR A 151 3.39 -2.85 2.31
C TYR A 151 3.16 -3.78 1.11
N THR A 152 3.81 -3.57 -0.02
CA THR A 152 3.62 -4.38 -1.25
C THR A 152 3.91 -5.86 -1.02
N ASP A 153 4.98 -6.22 -0.32
CA ASP A 153 5.34 -7.62 -0.08
C ASP A 153 4.36 -8.32 0.85
N THR A 154 3.82 -7.60 1.84
CA THR A 154 2.71 -8.08 2.67
C THR A 154 1.49 -8.41 1.83
N LEU A 155 1.09 -7.49 0.92
CA LEU A 155 -0.05 -7.70 0.03
C LEU A 155 0.18 -8.87 -0.92
N LYS A 156 1.35 -8.97 -1.56
CA LYS A 156 1.70 -10.10 -2.46
C LYS A 156 1.65 -11.44 -1.72
N THR A 157 2.09 -11.47 -0.47
CA THR A 157 2.01 -12.68 0.36
C THR A 157 0.56 -13.07 0.66
N SER A 158 -0.28 -12.09 0.99
CA SER A 158 -1.73 -12.30 1.21
C SER A 158 -2.43 -12.74 -0.07
N GLU A 159 -2.07 -12.15 -1.22
CA GLU A 159 -2.61 -12.51 -2.53
C GLU A 159 -2.29 -13.96 -2.90
N ARG A 160 -1.02 -14.40 -2.73
CA ARG A 160 -0.65 -15.82 -2.98
C ARG A 160 -1.52 -16.80 -2.18
N LYS A 161 -1.79 -16.46 -0.89
CA LYS A 161 -2.66 -17.28 -0.04
C LYS A 161 -4.11 -17.28 -0.52
N ALA A 162 -4.64 -16.13 -0.94
CA ALA A 162 -6.00 -16.01 -1.49
C ALA A 162 -6.15 -16.78 -2.81
N LYS A 163 -5.17 -16.69 -3.72
CA LYS A 163 -5.09 -17.46 -4.97
C LYS A 163 -5.10 -18.97 -4.72
N LYS A 164 -4.21 -19.45 -3.84
CA LYS A 164 -4.14 -20.89 -3.50
C LYS A 164 -5.47 -21.44 -2.99
N LYS A 165 -6.22 -20.62 -2.23
CA LYS A 165 -7.54 -20.99 -1.68
C LYS A 165 -8.70 -20.67 -2.62
N LYS A 166 -8.45 -20.16 -3.82
CA LYS A 166 -9.47 -19.72 -4.79
C LYS A 166 -10.53 -18.80 -4.15
N LEU A 167 -10.12 -17.83 -3.32
CA LEU A 167 -11.05 -16.92 -2.63
C LEU A 167 -11.52 -15.79 -3.56
N GLY A 168 -12.78 -15.40 -3.45
CA GLY A 168 -13.35 -14.22 -4.10
C GLY A 168 -13.10 -14.18 -5.61
N ILE A 169 -12.38 -13.16 -6.09
CA ILE A 169 -12.03 -12.96 -7.52
C ILE A 169 -11.27 -14.15 -8.12
N TRP A 170 -10.55 -14.91 -7.32
CA TRP A 170 -9.76 -16.06 -7.76
C TRP A 170 -10.60 -17.31 -8.11
N LYS A 171 -11.92 -17.25 -7.90
CA LYS A 171 -12.86 -18.28 -8.41
C LYS A 171 -13.12 -18.12 -9.90
N ASN A 172 -13.18 -16.87 -10.38
CA ASN A 172 -13.39 -16.54 -11.79
C ASN A 172 -12.71 -15.19 -12.08
N TYR A 173 -11.41 -15.24 -12.34
CA TYR A 173 -10.58 -14.03 -12.46
C TYR A 173 -10.94 -13.21 -13.70
N SER A 174 -11.20 -13.83 -14.84
CA SER A 174 -11.59 -13.15 -16.08
C SER A 174 -12.93 -12.41 -15.95
N ALA A 175 -13.89 -12.97 -15.24
CA ALA A 175 -15.15 -12.29 -14.95
C ALA A 175 -15.02 -11.14 -13.93
N ALA A 176 -13.98 -11.18 -13.08
CA ALA A 176 -13.69 -10.10 -12.15
C ALA A 176 -12.96 -8.92 -12.83
N PHE A 177 -12.13 -9.20 -13.80
CA PHE A 177 -11.35 -8.23 -14.58
C PHE A 177 -11.45 -8.56 -16.06
N PRO A 178 -12.61 -8.29 -16.68
CA PRO A 178 -12.75 -8.40 -18.14
C PRO A 178 -11.84 -7.35 -18.79
N ASP A 179 -11.23 -7.73 -19.91
CA ASP A 179 -10.35 -6.87 -20.72
C ASP A 179 -11.10 -5.71 -21.37
#